data_6cfce21643ac384d1500fd0580bd5ef4
#
_entry.id   6cfce21643ac384d1500fd0580bd5ef4
#
_cell.length_a   1.000
_cell.length_b   1.000
_cell.length_c   1.000
_cell.angle_alpha   90.00
_cell.angle_beta   90.00
_cell.angle_gamma   90.00
#
_symmetry.space_group_name_H-M   'P 1'
#
loop_
_entity.id
_entity.type
_entity.pdbx_description
1 polymer ?
#
loop_
_entity_poly.entity_id
_entity_poly.type
_entity_poly.pdbx_seq_one_letter_code
_entity_poly.pdbx_strand_id
1 'polypeptide(L)' 'VRAAFYDLYALERRIAVLDELTKLAGEAVKNGQTLLDAKQIARLDLVQLEVELARFRSQAEAARRELPGTRRRLAA' A
#
# COMPACT_ATOMS: atom_id res chain seq x y z
N VAL A 1 -5.96 -26.92 8.10
CA VAL A 1 -5.14 -26.21 9.08
C VAL A 1 -3.97 -25.52 8.43
N ARG A 2 -3.20 -26.21 7.60
CA ARG A 2 -2.07 -25.61 6.90
C ARG A 2 -2.51 -24.49 5.97
N ALA A 3 -3.63 -24.64 5.26
CA ALA A 3 -4.13 -23.62 4.35
C ALA A 3 -4.43 -22.30 5.08
N ALA A 4 -5.08 -22.38 6.23
CA ALA A 4 -5.39 -21.20 7.03
C ALA A 4 -4.13 -20.52 7.55
N PHE A 5 -3.13 -21.30 7.94
CA PHE A 5 -1.85 -20.77 8.40
C PHE A 5 -1.10 -20.05 7.27
N TYR A 6 -1.06 -20.66 6.09
CA TYR A 6 -0.46 -20.04 4.92
C TYR A 6 -1.20 -18.78 4.49
N ASP A 7 -2.52 -18.76 4.58
CA ASP A 7 -3.32 -17.58 4.27
C ASP A 7 -2.97 -16.42 5.18
N LEU A 8 -2.81 -16.67 6.48
CA LEU A 8 -2.41 -15.64 7.43
C LEU A 8 -1.01 -15.12 7.13
N TYR A 9 -0.07 -16.01 6.88
CA TYR A 9 1.30 -15.64 6.55
C TYR A 9 1.36 -14.81 5.26
N ALA A 10 0.66 -15.26 4.22
CA ALA A 10 0.62 -14.55 2.96
C ALA A 10 -0.02 -13.18 3.10
N LEU A 11 -1.07 -13.07 3.91
CA LEU A 11 -1.75 -11.80 4.16
C LEU A 11 -0.84 -10.82 4.91
N GLU A 12 -0.15 -11.30 5.96
CA GLU A 12 0.79 -10.45 6.71
C GLU A 12 1.92 -9.95 5.82
N ARG A 13 2.45 -10.82 4.96
CA ARG A 13 3.50 -10.43 4.02
C ARG A 13 2.99 -9.42 3.00
N ARG A 14 1.77 -9.61 2.51
CA ARG A 14 1.14 -8.67 1.60
C ARG A 14 0.97 -7.29 2.24
N ILE A 15 0.54 -7.25 3.49
CA ILE A 15 0.42 -5.99 4.23
C ILE A 15 1.77 -5.30 4.35
N ALA A 16 2.82 -6.04 4.69
CA ALA A 16 4.17 -5.47 4.82
C ALA A 16 4.66 -4.89 3.48
N VAL A 17 4.44 -5.60 2.38
CA VAL A 17 4.82 -5.12 1.05
C VAL A 17 4.01 -3.89 0.67
N LEU A 18 2.71 -3.90 0.91
CA LEU A 18 1.86 -2.76 0.60
C LEU A 18 2.21 -1.52 1.43
N ASP A 19 2.56 -1.72 2.71
CA ASP A 19 3.01 -0.62 3.56
C ASP A 19 4.30 0.00 3.02
N GLU A 20 5.23 -0.83 2.58
CA GLU A 20 6.48 -0.35 2.00
C GLU A 20 6.25 0.37 0.67
N LEU A 21 5.39 -0.18 -0.19
CA LEU A 21 5.02 0.47 -1.44
C LEU A 21 4.33 1.81 -1.20
N THR A 22 3.47 1.88 -0.19
CA THR A 22 2.79 3.12 0.20
C THR A 22 3.81 4.17 0.65
N LYS A 23 4.80 3.76 1.43
CA LYS A 23 5.88 4.63 1.89
C LYS A 23 6.69 5.17 0.71
N LEU A 24 7.09 4.28 -0.20
CA LEU A 24 7.85 4.67 -1.39
C LEU A 24 7.04 5.60 -2.30
N ALA A 25 5.75 5.31 -2.47
CA ALA A 25 4.86 6.17 -3.26
C ALA A 25 4.71 7.55 -2.61
N GLY A 26 4.65 7.61 -1.28
CA GLY A 26 4.62 8.88 -0.55
C GLY A 26 5.88 9.71 -0.76
N GLU A 27 7.03 9.05 -0.74
CA GLU A 27 8.30 9.71 -1.03
C GLU A 27 8.35 10.21 -2.48
N ALA A 28 7.83 9.42 -3.42
CA ALA A 28 7.76 9.82 -4.83
C ALA A 28 6.87 11.04 -5.03
N VAL A 29 5.74 11.13 -4.32
CA VAL A 29 4.87 12.30 -4.37
C VAL A 29 5.60 13.53 -3.82
N LYS A 30 6.30 13.37 -2.71
CA LYS A 30 7.06 14.47 -2.10
C LYS A 30 8.15 14.97 -3.04
N ASN A 31 8.90 14.06 -3.66
CA ASN A 31 9.92 14.42 -4.64
C ASN A 31 9.30 15.05 -5.88
N GLY A 32 8.16 14.52 -6.33
CA GLY A 32 7.42 15.08 -7.46
C GLY A 32 6.96 16.50 -7.20
N GLN A 33 6.53 16.81 -5.97
CA GLN A 33 6.14 18.16 -5.60
C GLN A 33 7.33 19.12 -5.72
N THR A 34 8.50 18.69 -5.27
CA THR A 34 9.73 19.48 -5.39
C THR A 34 10.09 19.72 -6.86
N LEU A 35 9.98 18.70 -7.69
CA LEU A 35 10.25 18.81 -9.12
C LEU A 35 9.24 19.70 -9.83
N LEU A 36 7.98 19.66 -9.41
CA LEU A 36 6.95 20.54 -9.96
C LEU A 36 7.24 21.99 -9.61
N ASP A 37 7.62 22.27 -8.36
CA ASP A 37 7.99 23.60 -7.92
C ASP A 37 9.19 24.14 -8.70
N ALA A 38 10.11 23.26 -9.08
CA ALA A 38 11.26 23.59 -9.94
C ALA A 38 10.92 23.59 -11.43
N LYS A 39 9.67 23.33 -11.80
CA LYS A 39 9.18 23.27 -13.18
C LYS A 39 9.86 22.19 -14.03
N GLN A 40 10.31 21.11 -13.39
CA GLN A 40 10.97 20.02 -14.10
C GLN A 40 10.02 18.91 -14.52
N ILE A 41 8.82 18.83 -13.94
CA ILE A 41 7.77 17.91 -14.36
C ILE A 41 6.45 18.64 -14.53
N ALA A 42 5.55 18.04 -15.30
CA ALA A 42 4.21 18.57 -15.48
C ALA A 42 3.34 18.23 -14.26
N ARG A 43 2.35 19.06 -14.00
CA ARG A 43 1.38 18.83 -12.93
C ARG A 43 0.65 17.50 -13.06
N LEU A 44 0.40 17.07 -14.31
CA LEU A 44 -0.23 15.79 -14.57
C LEU A 44 0.60 14.63 -14.01
N ASP A 45 1.93 14.70 -14.12
CA ASP A 45 2.82 13.67 -13.59
C ASP A 45 2.67 13.57 -12.08
N LEU A 46 2.57 14.70 -11.38
CA LEU A 46 2.36 14.70 -9.94
C LEU A 46 1.00 14.08 -9.57
N VAL A 47 -0.05 14.41 -10.32
CA VAL A 47 -1.38 13.84 -10.10
C VAL A 47 -1.35 12.32 -10.24
N GLN A 48 -0.63 11.79 -11.22
CA GLN A 48 -0.48 10.35 -11.38
C GLN A 48 0.21 9.70 -10.18
N LEU A 49 1.24 10.34 -9.63
CA LEU A 49 1.90 9.84 -8.42
C LEU A 49 0.95 9.85 -7.23
N GLU A 50 0.15 10.89 -7.08
CA GLU A 50 -0.85 10.97 -6.01
C GLU A 50 -1.91 9.88 -6.13
N VAL A 51 -2.35 9.57 -7.37
CA VAL A 51 -3.31 8.49 -7.62
C VAL A 51 -2.72 7.14 -7.23
N GLU A 52 -1.45 6.89 -7.56
CA GLU A 52 -0.77 5.65 -7.18
C GLU A 52 -0.67 5.52 -5.66
N LEU A 53 -0.33 6.60 -4.97
CA LEU A 53 -0.27 6.61 -3.51
C LEU A 53 -1.63 6.28 -2.91
N ALA A 54 -2.71 6.88 -3.40
CA ALA A 54 -4.05 6.59 -2.93
C ALA A 54 -4.43 5.13 -3.17
N ARG A 55 -4.04 4.58 -4.32
CA ARG A 55 -4.29 3.17 -4.64
C ARG A 55 -3.60 2.24 -3.65
N PHE A 56 -2.31 2.47 -3.36
CA PHE A 56 -1.57 1.63 -2.43
C PHE A 56 -2.14 1.74 -1.01
N ARG A 57 -2.51 2.94 -0.58
CA ARG A 57 -3.16 3.13 0.73
C ARG A 57 -4.47 2.33 0.82
N SER A 58 -5.29 2.42 -0.21
CA SER A 58 -6.55 1.70 -0.26
C SER A 58 -6.34 0.19 -0.20
N GLN A 59 -5.38 -0.33 -0.95
CA GLN A 59 -5.05 -1.75 -0.93
C GLN A 59 -4.52 -2.20 0.43
N ALA A 60 -3.66 -1.40 1.05
CA ALA A 60 -3.12 -1.70 2.37
C ALA A 60 -4.22 -1.74 3.43
N GLU A 61 -5.14 -0.79 3.41
CA GLU A 61 -6.27 -0.76 4.33
C GLU A 61 -7.19 -1.97 4.13
N ALA A 62 -7.47 -2.32 2.87
CA ALA A 62 -8.30 -3.49 2.56
C ALA A 62 -7.64 -4.78 3.08
N ALA A 63 -6.33 -4.93 2.89
CA ALA A 63 -5.61 -6.10 3.39
C ALA A 63 -5.63 -6.17 4.91
N ARG A 64 -5.49 -5.06 5.60
CA ARG A 64 -5.54 -5.00 7.06
C ARG A 64 -6.92 -5.38 7.59
N ARG A 65 -7.99 -5.03 6.88
CA ARG A 65 -9.35 -5.41 7.28
C ARG A 65 -9.57 -6.91 7.19
N GLU A 66 -8.88 -7.60 6.30
CA GLU A 66 -8.98 -9.05 6.17
C GLU A 66 -8.29 -9.79 7.30
N LEU A 67 -7.29 -9.18 7.94
CA LEU A 67 -6.47 -9.82 8.96
C LEU A 67 -7.27 -10.33 10.16
N PRO A 68 -8.19 -9.55 10.78
CA PRO A 68 -8.99 -10.04 11.90
C PRO A 68 -9.85 -11.26 11.54
N GLY A 69 -10.45 -11.27 10.35
CA GLY A 69 -11.24 -12.40 9.88
C GLY A 69 -10.40 -13.66 9.72
N THR A 70 -9.20 -13.54 9.17
CA THR A 70 -8.27 -14.65 9.01
C THR A 70 -7.84 -15.20 10.37
N ARG A 71 -7.55 -14.33 11.33
CA ARG A 71 -7.20 -14.76 12.70
C ARG A 71 -8.35 -15.49 13.37
N ARG A 72 -9.58 -15.03 13.19
CA ARG A 72 -10.76 -15.71 13.72
C ARG A 72 -10.89 -17.12 13.16
N ARG A 73 -10.65 -17.30 11.88
CA ARG A 73 -10.70 -18.62 11.24
C ARG A 73 -9.64 -19.55 11.80
N LEU A 74 -8.46 -19.04 12.11
CA LEU A 74 -7.41 -19.84 12.73
C LEU A 74 -7.74 -20.20 14.16
N ALA A 75 -8.37 -19.30 14.91
CA ALA A 75 -8.73 -19.53 16.30
C ALA A 75 -9.91 -20.52 16.45
N ALA A 76 -10.79 -20.55 15.47
CA ALA A 76 -11.93 -21.46 15.47
C ALA A 76 -11.52 -22.88 15.13
#